data_3a59204cd4368d4b2e5722ed263ab013
#
_entry.id   3a59204cd4368d4b2e5722ed263ab013
#
_cell.length_a   1.000
_cell.length_b   1.000
_cell.length_c   1.000
_cell.angle_alpha   90.00
_cell.angle_beta   90.00
_cell.angle_gamma   90.00
#
_symmetry.space_group_name_H-M   'P 1'
#
loop_
_entity.id
_entity.type
_entity.pdbx_description
1 polymer ?
#
loop_
_entity_poly.entity_id
_entity_poly.type
_entity_poly.pdbx_seq_one_letter_code
_entity_poly.pdbx_strand_id
1 'polypeptide(L)'
;MSQPTNRTFACPVHKTALVDGLFCPSCNKRYPTVNGIPILLNDENTVFLTSDYLRQQAYGGASSYGGSLDNTKGLRQLYRRAMHRLSETTPNREFGVEEALKEILSLIPDAEILVIGSGDTSIRGNATYTDVAFGANVQCIADAHDLPFLDKSFDACFAVAVLEHVADPYRCVDEIMRVLRPGGYVYSETPFMQPVHMGAYDFTRFTHLGHRRLFRYFDEVKSGIALGPGTSAGQMLRYALASISDHPSMKRWLKLFGLFIAYPFRWLDYLSSSNRSAYDSASGFYFFGTLRQQPISDRKLLEFFRGG
;
A
#
# COMPACT_ATOMS: atom_id res chain seq x y z
N MET A 1 3.33 20.27 -9.44
CA MET A 1 2.03 20.31 -10.11
C MET A 1 1.99 19.08 -11.00
N SER A 2 1.25 18.04 -10.60
CA SER A 2 1.01 16.85 -11.42
C SER A 2 0.27 17.26 -12.69
N GLN A 3 0.78 16.86 -13.85
CA GLN A 3 0.06 17.07 -15.10
C GLN A 3 -1.28 16.33 -15.03
N PRO A 4 -2.38 16.93 -15.51
CA PRO A 4 -3.65 16.22 -15.61
C PRO A 4 -3.43 15.03 -16.54
N THR A 5 -3.57 13.83 -16.03
CA THR A 5 -3.61 12.63 -16.88
C THR A 5 -4.87 12.75 -17.74
N ASN A 6 -4.70 12.60 -19.04
CA ASN A 6 -5.82 12.56 -20.02
C ASN A 6 -6.58 11.22 -19.91
N ARG A 7 -6.60 10.63 -18.69
CA ARG A 7 -7.19 9.31 -18.46
C ARG A 7 -8.69 9.42 -18.16
N THR A 8 -9.47 8.60 -18.81
CA THR A 8 -10.90 8.46 -18.57
C THR A 8 -11.12 7.64 -17.29
N PHE A 9 -11.72 8.26 -16.28
CA PHE A 9 -12.20 7.56 -15.09
C PHE A 9 -13.47 6.78 -15.40
N ALA A 10 -13.70 5.71 -14.64
CA ALA A 10 -14.94 4.93 -14.66
C ALA A 10 -15.77 5.16 -13.38
N CYS A 11 -17.04 4.89 -13.47
CA CYS A 11 -17.91 4.84 -12.31
C CYS A 11 -17.46 3.68 -11.37
N PRO A 12 -17.18 3.93 -10.08
CA PRO A 12 -16.77 2.86 -9.17
C PRO A 12 -17.84 1.79 -8.96
N VAL A 13 -19.12 2.10 -9.23
CA VAL A 13 -20.24 1.15 -9.13
C VAL A 13 -20.43 0.35 -10.43
N HIS A 14 -20.54 1.03 -11.58
CA HIS A 14 -20.93 0.42 -12.86
C HIS A 14 -19.76 0.07 -13.76
N LYS A 15 -18.54 0.50 -13.41
CA LYS A 15 -17.33 0.29 -14.20
C LYS A 15 -17.40 0.81 -15.65
N THR A 16 -18.34 1.72 -15.92
CA THR A 16 -18.51 2.40 -17.21
C THR A 16 -17.81 3.74 -17.19
N ALA A 17 -17.34 4.19 -18.35
CA ALA A 17 -16.68 5.49 -18.50
C ALA A 17 -17.54 6.65 -17.96
N LEU A 18 -16.92 7.54 -17.21
CA LEU A 18 -17.54 8.80 -16.83
C LEU A 18 -17.44 9.80 -17.99
N VAL A 19 -18.51 10.57 -18.18
CA VAL A 19 -18.62 11.59 -19.23
C VAL A 19 -18.83 12.97 -18.61
N ASP A 20 -18.67 14.03 -19.38
CA ASP A 20 -19.06 15.43 -19.07
C ASP A 20 -18.88 15.86 -17.60
N GLY A 21 -17.66 15.88 -17.13
CA GLY A 21 -17.34 16.33 -15.77
C GLY A 21 -17.71 15.31 -14.70
N LEU A 22 -17.30 14.06 -14.88
CA LEU A 22 -17.42 12.96 -13.92
C LEU A 22 -18.86 12.47 -13.70
N PHE A 23 -19.69 12.53 -14.73
CA PHE A 23 -21.06 12.02 -14.71
C PHE A 23 -21.12 10.56 -15.16
N CYS A 24 -21.84 9.73 -14.41
CA CYS A 24 -22.15 8.35 -14.78
C CYS A 24 -23.55 8.24 -15.37
N PRO A 25 -23.72 7.92 -16.67
CA PRO A 25 -25.05 7.77 -17.26
C PRO A 25 -25.85 6.59 -16.68
N SER A 26 -25.15 5.53 -16.20
CA SER A 26 -25.81 4.30 -15.73
C SER A 26 -26.53 4.49 -14.38
N CYS A 27 -25.96 5.26 -13.45
CA CYS A 27 -26.59 5.55 -12.16
C CYS A 27 -27.06 7.00 -12.01
N ASN A 28 -26.93 7.82 -13.06
CA ASN A 28 -27.29 9.23 -13.04
C ASN A 28 -26.61 10.03 -11.91
N LYS A 29 -25.39 9.62 -11.51
CA LYS A 29 -24.60 10.24 -10.44
C LYS A 29 -23.47 11.08 -11.03
N ARG A 30 -23.30 12.29 -10.53
CA ARG A 30 -22.12 13.12 -10.77
C ARG A 30 -21.20 13.07 -9.56
N TYR A 31 -19.96 12.69 -9.78
CA TYR A 31 -18.96 12.61 -8.72
C TYR A 31 -18.35 14.00 -8.45
N PRO A 32 -18.19 14.39 -7.19
CA PRO A 32 -17.66 15.71 -6.85
C PRO A 32 -16.13 15.75 -7.01
N THR A 33 -15.63 16.99 -7.04
CA THR A 33 -14.20 17.30 -7.03
C THR A 33 -13.91 18.19 -5.83
N VAL A 34 -12.87 17.86 -5.07
CA VAL A 34 -12.38 18.67 -3.93
C VAL A 34 -10.91 19.01 -4.18
N ASN A 35 -10.57 20.29 -4.13
CA ASN A 35 -9.22 20.81 -4.43
C ASN A 35 -8.67 20.33 -5.79
N GLY A 36 -9.51 20.18 -6.80
CA GLY A 36 -9.12 19.69 -8.11
C GLY A 36 -8.98 18.17 -8.22
N ILE A 37 -9.20 17.41 -7.14
CA ILE A 37 -9.09 15.95 -7.10
C ILE A 37 -10.50 15.34 -7.10
N PRO A 38 -10.84 14.45 -8.06
CA PRO A 38 -12.10 13.73 -8.10
C PRO A 38 -12.26 12.81 -6.88
N ILE A 39 -13.48 12.75 -6.32
CA ILE A 39 -13.85 11.83 -5.26
C ILE A 39 -14.71 10.72 -5.88
N LEU A 40 -14.07 9.58 -6.17
CA LEU A 40 -14.64 8.47 -6.92
C LEU A 40 -14.87 7.27 -5.99
N LEU A 41 -15.84 7.42 -5.07
CA LEU A 41 -16.17 6.42 -4.06
C LEU A 41 -17.53 5.77 -4.34
N ASN A 42 -17.59 4.48 -4.03
CA ASN A 42 -18.84 3.73 -3.91
C ASN A 42 -19.32 3.79 -2.45
N ASP A 43 -20.14 4.78 -2.12
CA ASP A 43 -20.60 5.03 -0.75
C ASP A 43 -21.36 3.84 -0.11
N GLU A 44 -21.80 2.85 -0.91
CA GLU A 44 -22.52 1.68 -0.43
C GLU A 44 -21.59 0.56 0.05
N ASN A 45 -20.35 0.53 -0.45
CA ASN A 45 -19.41 -0.59 -0.26
C ASN A 45 -18.04 -0.18 0.30
N THR A 46 -17.93 1.00 0.89
CA THR A 46 -16.69 1.50 1.47
C THR A 46 -16.91 2.02 2.88
N VAL A 47 -15.84 2.05 3.66
CA VAL A 47 -15.82 2.74 4.97
C VAL A 47 -15.61 4.25 4.81
N PHE A 48 -15.36 4.72 3.59
CA PHE A 48 -15.09 6.12 3.25
C PHE A 48 -16.30 6.71 2.54
N LEU A 49 -16.91 7.75 3.11
CA LEU A 49 -18.10 8.39 2.52
C LEU A 49 -17.74 9.65 1.76
N THR A 50 -18.28 9.82 0.58
CA THR A 50 -18.13 11.06 -0.23
C THR A 50 -18.46 12.31 0.58
N SER A 51 -19.48 12.25 1.45
CA SER A 51 -19.89 13.36 2.31
C SER A 51 -18.81 13.85 3.27
N ASP A 52 -17.91 12.94 3.73
CA ASP A 52 -16.84 13.29 4.67
C ASP A 52 -15.80 14.16 3.97
N TYR A 53 -15.46 13.82 2.73
CA TYR A 53 -14.54 14.61 1.90
C TYR A 53 -15.09 16.01 1.60
N LEU A 54 -16.38 16.12 1.33
CA LEU A 54 -17.04 17.41 1.11
C LEU A 54 -17.05 18.29 2.37
N ARG A 55 -17.15 17.69 3.56
CA ARG A 55 -17.10 18.40 4.85
C ARG A 55 -15.68 18.63 5.36
N GLN A 56 -14.66 18.24 4.63
CA GLN A 56 -13.26 18.25 5.07
C GLN A 56 -13.02 17.48 6.38
N GLN A 57 -13.86 16.51 6.69
CA GLN A 57 -13.79 15.63 7.84
C GLN A 57 -13.27 14.24 7.48
N ALA A 58 -12.90 14.04 6.23
CA ALA A 58 -12.47 12.74 5.73
C ALA A 58 -11.34 12.14 6.52
N TYR A 59 -11.27 10.81 6.45
CA TYR A 59 -10.05 10.06 6.75
C TYR A 59 -8.88 10.81 6.12
N GLY A 60 -8.02 11.24 6.94
CA GLY A 60 -6.99 12.09 6.45
C GLY A 60 -7.35 13.53 6.31
N GLY A 61 -8.44 14.01 6.86
CA GLY A 61 -8.63 15.46 6.97
C GLY A 61 -7.30 16.09 7.19
N ALA A 62 -6.93 17.16 6.60
CA ALA A 62 -5.63 17.87 6.49
C ALA A 62 -4.39 17.34 7.28
N SER A 63 -4.52 16.27 8.05
CA SER A 63 -3.50 15.76 8.97
C SER A 63 -2.97 14.35 8.67
N SER A 64 -3.54 13.57 7.71
CA SER A 64 -3.18 12.15 7.70
C SER A 64 -1.92 11.78 6.95
N TYR A 65 -1.59 12.36 5.82
CA TYR A 65 -0.34 12.03 5.13
C TYR A 65 0.59 13.22 4.92
N GLY A 66 0.15 14.29 4.34
CA GLY A 66 1.02 15.40 3.95
C GLY A 66 1.12 16.56 4.95
N GLY A 67 0.11 16.76 5.78
CA GLY A 67 0.01 18.00 6.58
C GLY A 67 0.94 18.09 7.77
N SER A 68 1.49 16.99 8.25
CA SER A 68 2.23 17.00 9.51
C SER A 68 3.74 17.12 9.38
N LEU A 69 4.31 16.79 8.23
CA LEU A 69 5.77 16.84 8.06
C LEU A 69 6.27 18.20 7.58
N ASP A 70 5.51 18.88 6.73
CA ASP A 70 5.96 20.13 6.12
C ASP A 70 5.71 21.42 6.93
N ASN A 71 4.79 21.40 7.89
CA ASN A 71 4.45 22.60 8.68
C ASN A 71 5.30 22.80 9.96
N THR A 72 6.23 21.90 10.27
CA THR A 72 7.15 22.09 11.39
C THR A 72 8.48 22.66 10.93
N LYS A 73 8.73 23.94 11.18
CA LYS A 73 10.01 24.62 10.89
C LYS A 73 11.03 24.43 12.03
N GLY A 74 12.33 24.43 11.70
CA GLY A 74 13.42 24.47 12.67
C GLY A 74 13.76 23.14 13.36
N LEU A 75 14.18 23.20 14.63
CA LEU A 75 14.64 22.05 15.42
C LEU A 75 13.64 20.86 15.48
N ARG A 76 12.34 21.14 15.46
CA ARG A 76 11.31 20.09 15.44
C ARG A 76 11.32 19.30 14.13
N GLN A 77 11.58 19.95 13.01
CA GLN A 77 11.70 19.29 11.70
C GLN A 77 12.96 18.42 11.65
N LEU A 78 14.10 18.95 12.15
CA LEU A 78 15.36 18.20 12.23
C LEU A 78 15.19 16.95 13.11
N TYR A 79 14.58 17.11 14.28
CA TYR A 79 14.26 16.00 15.20
C TYR A 79 13.37 14.96 14.53
N ARG A 80 12.30 15.37 13.85
CA ARG A 80 11.39 14.44 13.13
C ARG A 80 12.13 13.70 12.01
N ARG A 81 12.95 14.38 11.22
CA ARG A 81 13.77 13.75 10.18
C ARG A 81 14.78 12.76 10.76
N ALA A 82 15.44 13.12 11.87
CA ALA A 82 16.35 12.22 12.57
C ALA A 82 15.60 10.98 13.11
N MET A 83 14.44 11.18 13.74
CA MET A 83 13.61 10.10 14.25
C MET A 83 13.05 9.21 13.14
N HIS A 84 12.66 9.79 12.00
CA HIS A 84 12.23 9.04 10.82
C HIS A 84 13.37 8.15 10.30
N ARG A 85 14.57 8.71 10.12
CA ARG A 85 15.77 7.95 9.70
C ARG A 85 16.13 6.84 10.66
N LEU A 86 16.01 7.07 11.98
CA LEU A 86 16.24 6.05 13.00
C LEU A 86 15.17 4.97 13.02
N SER A 87 13.95 5.31 12.62
CA SER A 87 12.82 4.37 12.57
C SER A 87 12.68 3.67 11.23
N GLU A 88 13.37 4.15 10.19
CA GLU A 88 13.38 3.50 8.89
C GLU A 88 13.87 2.06 9.03
N THR A 89 13.02 1.17 8.60
CA THR A 89 13.32 -0.26 8.54
C THR A 89 14.32 -0.50 7.42
N THR A 90 15.16 -1.52 7.56
CA THR A 90 16.05 -1.91 6.48
C THR A 90 15.21 -2.62 5.42
N PRO A 91 15.02 -2.05 4.23
CA PRO A 91 14.22 -2.68 3.19
C PRO A 91 14.92 -3.93 2.65
N ASN A 92 14.16 -4.79 1.99
CA ASN A 92 14.72 -5.87 1.20
C ASN A 92 15.70 -5.29 0.17
N ARG A 93 16.95 -5.77 0.20
CA ARG A 93 18.02 -5.30 -0.70
C ARG A 93 18.02 -5.98 -2.06
N GLU A 94 17.37 -7.14 -2.16
CA GLU A 94 17.42 -7.94 -3.37
C GLU A 94 16.38 -7.51 -4.39
N PHE A 95 15.20 -7.12 -3.94
CA PHE A 95 14.09 -6.77 -4.83
C PHE A 95 13.07 -5.87 -4.12
N GLY A 96 12.67 -4.79 -4.77
CA GLY A 96 11.69 -3.82 -4.28
C GLY A 96 10.93 -3.15 -5.43
N VAL A 97 10.25 -2.06 -5.11
CA VAL A 97 9.46 -1.27 -6.09
C VAL A 97 10.30 -0.84 -7.29
N GLU A 98 11.53 -0.38 -7.06
CA GLU A 98 12.40 0.13 -8.14
C GLU A 98 12.86 -0.98 -9.09
N GLU A 99 13.20 -2.16 -8.55
CA GLU A 99 13.60 -3.31 -9.35
C GLU A 99 12.42 -3.86 -10.16
N ALA A 100 11.24 -3.99 -9.54
CA ALA A 100 10.02 -4.40 -10.23
C ALA A 100 9.66 -3.43 -11.35
N LEU A 101 9.75 -2.13 -11.09
CA LEU A 101 9.50 -1.10 -12.08
C LEU A 101 10.50 -1.15 -13.25
N LYS A 102 11.79 -1.33 -12.97
CA LYS A 102 12.82 -1.49 -14.01
C LYS A 102 12.54 -2.71 -14.90
N GLU A 103 12.15 -3.83 -14.29
CA GLU A 103 11.81 -5.06 -15.01
C GLU A 103 10.61 -4.83 -15.93
N ILE A 104 9.53 -4.22 -15.43
CA ILE A 104 8.34 -3.87 -16.21
C ILE A 104 8.69 -2.94 -17.37
N LEU A 105 9.38 -1.83 -17.11
CA LEU A 105 9.71 -0.84 -18.14
C LEU A 105 10.73 -1.34 -19.17
N SER A 106 11.53 -2.37 -18.84
CA SER A 106 12.40 -3.02 -19.81
C SER A 106 11.63 -3.86 -20.83
N LEU A 107 10.46 -4.38 -20.44
CA LEU A 107 9.59 -5.20 -21.31
C LEU A 107 8.50 -4.36 -21.97
N ILE A 108 8.00 -3.35 -21.28
CA ILE A 108 6.93 -2.45 -21.72
C ILE A 108 7.36 -1.01 -21.43
N PRO A 109 8.14 -0.35 -22.33
CA PRO A 109 8.72 0.97 -22.06
C PRO A 109 7.69 2.07 -21.73
N ASP A 110 6.50 2.01 -22.33
CA ASP A 110 5.40 2.96 -22.13
C ASP A 110 4.28 2.37 -21.27
N ALA A 111 4.62 1.49 -20.31
CA ALA A 111 3.65 0.82 -19.47
C ALA A 111 2.72 1.82 -18.73
N GLU A 112 1.42 1.57 -18.82
CA GLU A 112 0.40 2.25 -18.04
C GLU A 112 0.35 1.63 -16.63
N ILE A 113 0.74 2.40 -15.62
CA ILE A 113 0.93 1.90 -14.25
C ILE A 113 -0.11 2.48 -13.32
N LEU A 114 -0.73 1.64 -12.49
CA LEU A 114 -1.59 2.07 -11.38
C LEU A 114 -0.84 1.93 -10.06
N VAL A 115 -0.87 2.98 -9.24
CA VAL A 115 -0.37 2.97 -7.87
C VAL A 115 -1.54 3.17 -6.92
N ILE A 116 -1.88 2.14 -6.16
CA ILE A 116 -2.96 2.13 -5.18
C ILE A 116 -2.39 2.48 -3.80
N GLY A 117 -3.09 3.33 -3.03
CA GLY A 117 -2.62 3.76 -1.72
C GLY A 117 -1.29 4.50 -1.82
N SER A 118 -1.20 5.44 -2.77
CA SER A 118 0.07 6.05 -3.14
C SER A 118 0.70 6.90 -2.04
N GLY A 119 -0.08 7.45 -1.12
CA GLY A 119 0.43 8.43 -0.15
C GLY A 119 1.19 9.55 -0.84
N ASP A 120 2.45 9.71 -0.44
CA ASP A 120 3.40 10.64 -1.06
C ASP A 120 4.38 9.95 -2.04
N THR A 121 4.13 8.68 -2.38
CA THR A 121 4.98 7.91 -3.29
C THR A 121 4.95 8.48 -4.70
N SER A 122 6.10 8.50 -5.35
CA SER A 122 6.25 8.81 -6.76
C SER A 122 7.18 7.79 -7.40
N ILE A 123 6.75 7.19 -8.51
CA ILE A 123 7.54 6.27 -9.32
C ILE A 123 7.79 6.86 -10.71
N ARG A 124 8.77 6.33 -11.43
CA ARG A 124 9.05 6.73 -12.81
C ARG A 124 8.02 6.12 -13.77
N GLY A 125 7.82 6.74 -14.92
CA GLY A 125 6.94 6.25 -15.98
C GLY A 125 5.55 6.89 -15.96
N ASN A 126 4.65 6.32 -16.77
CA ASN A 126 3.27 6.79 -16.89
C ASN A 126 2.41 6.18 -15.78
N ALA A 127 2.41 6.81 -14.62
CA ALA A 127 1.74 6.30 -13.43
C ALA A 127 0.49 7.12 -13.06
N THR A 128 -0.58 6.40 -12.74
CA THR A 128 -1.81 6.93 -12.15
C THR A 128 -1.84 6.61 -10.66
N TYR A 129 -2.04 7.62 -9.84
CA TYR A 129 -1.98 7.53 -8.38
C TYR A 129 -3.35 7.66 -7.76
N THR A 130 -3.72 6.68 -6.94
CA THR A 130 -4.97 6.71 -6.17
C THR A 130 -4.70 6.53 -4.68
N ASP A 131 -5.52 7.15 -3.87
CA ASP A 131 -5.48 6.97 -2.42
C ASP A 131 -6.88 7.29 -1.84
N VAL A 132 -7.13 6.87 -0.61
CA VAL A 132 -8.28 7.31 0.18
C VAL A 132 -8.00 8.62 0.90
N ALA A 133 -6.76 9.08 0.94
CA ALA A 133 -6.32 10.35 1.51
C ALA A 133 -5.85 11.31 0.42
N PHE A 134 -5.95 12.63 0.69
CA PHE A 134 -5.33 13.63 -0.16
C PHE A 134 -3.80 13.57 -0.04
N GLY A 135 -3.10 13.50 -1.15
CA GLY A 135 -1.64 13.50 -1.24
C GLY A 135 -1.14 14.34 -2.41
N ALA A 136 0.15 14.65 -2.43
CA ALA A 136 0.74 15.55 -3.44
C ALA A 136 0.62 15.02 -4.87
N ASN A 137 0.62 13.69 -5.04
CA ASN A 137 0.56 13.03 -6.35
C ASN A 137 -0.79 12.36 -6.64
N VAL A 138 -1.73 12.35 -5.67
CA VAL A 138 -3.03 11.69 -5.80
C VAL A 138 -3.87 12.38 -6.89
N GLN A 139 -4.32 11.59 -7.85
CA GLN A 139 -5.09 12.05 -9.01
C GLN A 139 -6.58 11.80 -8.86
N CYS A 140 -6.98 10.82 -8.05
CA CYS A 140 -8.35 10.65 -7.59
C CYS A 140 -8.39 9.98 -6.22
N ILE A 141 -9.36 10.37 -5.40
CA ILE A 141 -9.72 9.64 -4.19
C ILE A 141 -10.52 8.41 -4.62
N ALA A 142 -10.01 7.24 -4.27
CA ALA A 142 -10.63 5.97 -4.62
C ALA A 142 -10.35 4.91 -3.54
N ASP A 143 -11.33 4.05 -3.32
CA ASP A 143 -11.18 2.85 -2.49
C ASP A 143 -10.76 1.67 -3.38
N ALA A 144 -9.79 0.89 -2.92
CA ALA A 144 -9.27 -0.26 -3.65
C ALA A 144 -10.32 -1.38 -3.88
N HIS A 145 -11.39 -1.38 -3.07
CA HIS A 145 -12.52 -2.32 -3.26
C HIS A 145 -13.36 -2.04 -4.52
N ASP A 146 -13.32 -0.80 -5.04
CA ASP A 146 -14.08 -0.37 -6.21
C ASP A 146 -13.29 0.64 -7.04
N LEU A 147 -12.24 0.17 -7.70
CA LEU A 147 -11.34 1.03 -8.50
C LEU A 147 -12.10 1.73 -9.63
N PRO A 148 -11.96 3.06 -9.77
CA PRO A 148 -12.70 3.86 -10.75
C PRO A 148 -12.02 3.87 -12.12
N PHE A 149 -11.70 2.70 -12.64
CA PHE A 149 -11.06 2.50 -13.94
C PHE A 149 -11.78 1.44 -14.74
N LEU A 150 -11.69 1.55 -16.06
CA LEU A 150 -12.20 0.54 -16.98
C LEU A 150 -11.40 -0.75 -16.85
N ASP A 151 -12.00 -1.86 -17.27
CA ASP A 151 -11.31 -3.14 -17.36
C ASP A 151 -10.09 -3.04 -18.28
N LYS A 152 -9.03 -3.79 -17.95
CA LYS A 152 -7.83 -3.93 -18.79
C LYS A 152 -7.20 -2.59 -19.20
N SER A 153 -7.15 -1.65 -18.26
CA SER A 153 -6.62 -0.30 -18.49
C SER A 153 -5.14 -0.16 -18.22
N PHE A 154 -4.55 -1.08 -17.42
CA PHE A 154 -3.18 -0.96 -16.94
C PHE A 154 -2.33 -2.17 -17.31
N ASP A 155 -1.03 -1.93 -17.51
CA ASP A 155 -0.02 -2.97 -17.70
C ASP A 155 0.57 -3.45 -16.40
N ALA A 156 0.54 -2.59 -15.35
CA ALA A 156 1.03 -2.92 -14.03
C ALA A 156 0.25 -2.22 -12.92
N CYS A 157 0.20 -2.87 -11.75
CA CYS A 157 -0.37 -2.32 -10.53
C CYS A 157 0.59 -2.47 -9.36
N PHE A 158 0.77 -1.41 -8.58
CA PHE A 158 1.56 -1.38 -7.35
C PHE A 158 0.64 -1.13 -6.15
N ALA A 159 0.71 -2.01 -5.13
CA ALA A 159 -0.04 -1.92 -3.89
C ALA A 159 0.91 -2.19 -2.71
N VAL A 160 1.57 -1.14 -2.22
CA VAL A 160 2.60 -1.22 -1.17
C VAL A 160 2.01 -0.75 0.15
N ALA A 161 1.94 -1.65 1.14
CA ALA A 161 1.35 -1.38 2.45
C ALA A 161 -0.09 -0.82 2.34
N VAL A 162 -0.94 -1.52 1.60
CA VAL A 162 -2.35 -1.16 1.35
C VAL A 162 -3.29 -2.26 1.80
N LEU A 163 -2.99 -3.52 1.44
CA LEU A 163 -3.94 -4.62 1.58
C LEU A 163 -4.19 -5.04 3.04
N GLU A 164 -3.35 -4.62 3.96
CA GLU A 164 -3.59 -4.74 5.40
C GLU A 164 -4.61 -3.72 5.92
N HIS A 165 -4.80 -2.59 5.20
CA HIS A 165 -5.66 -1.47 5.57
C HIS A 165 -7.06 -1.50 4.95
N VAL A 166 -7.36 -2.53 4.17
CA VAL A 166 -8.66 -2.74 3.54
C VAL A 166 -9.45 -3.83 4.25
N ALA A 167 -10.76 -3.67 4.32
CA ALA A 167 -11.64 -4.62 5.02
C ALA A 167 -11.72 -5.97 4.31
N ASP A 168 -11.68 -5.96 2.96
CA ASP A 168 -11.69 -7.16 2.12
C ASP A 168 -10.55 -7.13 1.10
N PRO A 169 -9.36 -7.64 1.45
CA PRO A 169 -8.22 -7.65 0.55
C PRO A 169 -8.39 -8.56 -0.67
N TYR A 170 -9.24 -9.59 -0.60
CA TYR A 170 -9.53 -10.44 -1.75
C TYR A 170 -10.29 -9.66 -2.82
N ARG A 171 -11.31 -8.90 -2.42
CA ARG A 171 -12.04 -8.02 -3.33
C ARG A 171 -11.14 -6.95 -3.97
N CYS A 172 -10.20 -6.40 -3.21
CA CYS A 172 -9.22 -5.46 -3.76
C CYS A 172 -8.35 -6.13 -4.83
N VAL A 173 -7.92 -7.37 -4.62
CA VAL A 173 -7.14 -8.11 -5.63
C VAL A 173 -8.00 -8.46 -6.85
N ASP A 174 -9.31 -8.76 -6.69
CA ASP A 174 -10.22 -8.95 -7.83
C ASP A 174 -10.33 -7.67 -8.67
N GLU A 175 -10.37 -6.49 -8.06
CA GLU A 175 -10.33 -5.20 -8.75
C GLU A 175 -8.98 -4.94 -9.44
N ILE A 176 -7.85 -5.29 -8.79
CA ILE A 176 -6.52 -5.24 -9.44
C ILE A 176 -6.51 -6.13 -10.69
N MET A 177 -7.03 -7.36 -10.59
CA MET A 177 -7.12 -8.27 -11.74
C MET A 177 -8.00 -7.69 -12.86
N ARG A 178 -9.14 -7.09 -12.51
CA ARG A 178 -10.07 -6.50 -13.47
C ARG A 178 -9.41 -5.37 -14.27
N VAL A 179 -8.68 -4.48 -13.60
CA VAL A 179 -8.07 -3.33 -14.27
C VAL A 179 -6.78 -3.66 -15.00
N LEU A 180 -6.14 -4.79 -14.70
CA LEU A 180 -4.95 -5.24 -15.40
C LEU A 180 -5.29 -5.83 -16.78
N ARG A 181 -4.44 -5.55 -17.76
CA ARG A 181 -4.42 -6.24 -19.04
C ARG A 181 -4.03 -7.71 -18.85
N PRO A 182 -4.44 -8.62 -19.75
CA PRO A 182 -3.95 -10.00 -19.73
C PRO A 182 -2.42 -10.05 -19.72
N GLY A 183 -1.83 -10.80 -18.78
CA GLY A 183 -0.38 -10.84 -18.57
C GLY A 183 0.21 -9.61 -17.88
N GLY A 184 -0.63 -8.68 -17.41
CA GLY A 184 -0.20 -7.50 -16.66
C GLY A 184 0.46 -7.87 -15.32
N TYR A 185 1.26 -6.97 -14.79
CA TYR A 185 2.09 -7.19 -13.61
C TYR A 185 1.43 -6.66 -12.34
N VAL A 186 1.66 -7.34 -11.22
CA VAL A 186 1.35 -6.81 -9.89
C VAL A 186 2.60 -6.83 -9.02
N TYR A 187 2.82 -5.74 -8.29
CA TYR A 187 3.77 -5.68 -7.17
C TYR A 187 3.01 -5.31 -5.90
N SER A 188 3.19 -6.10 -4.85
CA SER A 188 2.54 -5.87 -3.56
C SER A 188 3.50 -6.12 -2.40
N GLU A 189 3.39 -5.30 -1.35
CA GLU A 189 4.02 -5.54 -0.06
C GLU A 189 2.95 -5.54 1.02
N THR A 190 3.06 -6.47 1.99
CA THR A 190 2.18 -6.53 3.15
C THR A 190 2.94 -6.87 4.42
N PRO A 191 2.55 -6.32 5.57
CA PRO A 191 3.14 -6.67 6.86
C PRO A 191 2.72 -8.07 7.31
N PHE A 192 3.62 -8.70 8.10
CA PHE A 192 3.34 -9.93 8.84
C PHE A 192 3.55 -9.71 10.33
N MET A 193 4.78 -9.79 10.84
CA MET A 193 5.07 -9.57 12.25
C MET A 193 5.30 -8.08 12.53
N GLN A 194 4.24 -7.30 12.38
CA GLN A 194 4.24 -5.86 12.67
C GLN A 194 3.15 -5.47 13.65
N PRO A 195 3.42 -4.51 14.56
CA PRO A 195 2.38 -3.90 15.38
C PRO A 195 1.34 -3.17 14.53
N VAL A 196 0.13 -3.02 15.09
CA VAL A 196 -0.92 -2.16 14.51
C VAL A 196 -0.40 -0.74 14.32
N HIS A 197 -0.58 -0.14 13.14
CA HIS A 197 -0.01 1.17 12.82
C HIS A 197 -0.99 2.21 12.23
N MET A 198 -2.14 1.80 11.67
CA MET A 198 -3.17 2.72 11.14
C MET A 198 -4.44 2.79 12.02
N GLY A 199 -4.32 2.41 13.31
CA GLY A 199 -5.45 2.45 14.24
C GLY A 199 -6.61 1.57 13.78
N ALA A 200 -7.80 2.15 13.63
CA ALA A 200 -9.01 1.42 13.24
C ALA A 200 -9.00 0.91 11.79
N TYR A 201 -8.07 1.38 10.97
CA TYR A 201 -7.93 0.97 9.57
C TYR A 201 -6.80 -0.04 9.35
N ASP A 202 -6.53 -0.89 10.31
CA ASP A 202 -5.50 -1.93 10.24
C ASP A 202 -6.15 -3.28 10.51
N PHE A 203 -6.51 -4.01 9.44
CA PHE A 203 -7.41 -5.18 9.50
C PHE A 203 -6.67 -6.51 9.45
N THR A 204 -5.58 -6.62 8.66
CA THR A 204 -5.05 -7.93 8.30
C THR A 204 -3.53 -8.00 8.39
N ARG A 205 -3.01 -9.19 8.71
CA ARG A 205 -1.60 -9.57 8.61
C ARG A 205 -1.50 -10.85 7.79
N PHE A 206 -0.58 -10.88 6.83
CA PHE A 206 -0.41 -12.02 5.94
C PHE A 206 0.90 -12.74 6.25
N THR A 207 0.82 -14.07 6.49
CA THR A 207 1.99 -14.93 6.36
C THR A 207 2.47 -14.92 4.91
N HIS A 208 3.70 -15.38 4.63
CA HIS A 208 4.18 -15.50 3.25
C HIS A 208 3.20 -16.29 2.36
N LEU A 209 2.74 -17.44 2.85
CA LEU A 209 1.79 -18.28 2.09
C LEU A 209 0.39 -17.64 1.98
N GLY A 210 -0.05 -16.92 3.01
CA GLY A 210 -1.31 -16.15 2.97
C GLY A 210 -1.27 -15.04 1.93
N HIS A 211 -0.15 -14.31 1.83
CA HIS A 211 0.07 -13.29 0.81
C HIS A 211 0.13 -13.93 -0.59
N ARG A 212 0.82 -15.05 -0.74
CA ARG A 212 0.85 -15.81 -2.00
C ARG A 212 -0.54 -16.30 -2.43
N ARG A 213 -1.37 -16.74 -1.48
CA ARG A 213 -2.75 -17.17 -1.74
C ARG A 213 -3.64 -16.03 -2.19
N LEU A 214 -3.44 -14.84 -1.68
CA LEU A 214 -4.16 -13.64 -2.09
C LEU A 214 -3.95 -13.40 -3.60
N PHE A 215 -2.72 -13.61 -4.09
CA PHE A 215 -2.34 -13.48 -5.50
C PHE A 215 -2.34 -14.81 -6.27
N ARG A 216 -3.24 -15.74 -5.95
CA ARG A 216 -3.31 -17.07 -6.59
C ARG A 216 -3.62 -17.04 -8.10
N TYR A 217 -4.15 -15.94 -8.61
CA TYR A 217 -4.38 -15.68 -10.03
C TYR A 217 -3.18 -15.03 -10.73
N PHE A 218 -2.01 -15.09 -10.11
CA PHE A 218 -0.78 -14.58 -10.69
C PHE A 218 0.30 -15.66 -10.69
N ASP A 219 1.05 -15.75 -11.78
CA ASP A 219 2.29 -16.50 -11.82
C ASP A 219 3.37 -15.70 -11.11
N GLU A 220 4.04 -16.34 -10.16
CA GLU A 220 5.10 -15.70 -9.39
C GLU A 220 6.35 -15.48 -10.25
N VAL A 221 6.76 -14.24 -10.41
CA VAL A 221 8.07 -13.86 -10.95
C VAL A 221 9.08 -13.82 -9.81
N LYS A 222 8.74 -13.11 -8.73
CA LYS A 222 9.54 -13.07 -7.50
C LYS A 222 8.64 -12.87 -6.28
N SER A 223 9.04 -13.46 -5.16
CA SER A 223 8.48 -13.14 -3.85
C SER A 223 9.53 -13.34 -2.77
N GLY A 224 9.36 -12.69 -1.63
CA GLY A 224 10.32 -12.83 -0.55
C GLY A 224 10.05 -11.92 0.63
N ILE A 225 11.06 -11.79 1.47
CA ILE A 225 11.04 -10.94 2.65
C ILE A 225 11.27 -9.49 2.20
N ALA A 226 10.31 -8.61 2.46
CA ALA A 226 10.46 -7.17 2.29
C ALA A 226 11.20 -6.55 3.47
N LEU A 227 10.81 -6.95 4.69
CA LEU A 227 11.38 -6.50 5.95
C LEU A 227 11.63 -7.72 6.84
N GLY A 228 12.83 -7.84 7.37
CA GLY A 228 13.30 -9.06 8.01
C GLY A 228 12.91 -9.21 9.49
N PRO A 229 13.37 -10.33 10.12
CA PRO A 229 13.10 -10.67 11.52
C PRO A 229 13.67 -9.66 12.53
N GLY A 230 14.82 -9.08 12.25
CA GLY A 230 15.42 -8.07 13.12
C GLY A 230 14.56 -6.81 13.20
N THR A 231 14.02 -6.38 12.06
CA THR A 231 13.03 -5.29 12.00
C THR A 231 11.80 -5.63 12.83
N SER A 232 11.25 -6.84 12.69
CA SER A 232 10.12 -7.34 13.47
C SER A 232 10.41 -7.29 14.98
N ALA A 233 11.52 -7.90 15.41
CA ALA A 233 11.91 -7.93 16.83
C ALA A 233 12.07 -6.53 17.43
N GLY A 234 12.71 -5.61 16.69
CA GLY A 234 12.88 -4.23 17.12
C GLY A 234 11.55 -3.48 17.25
N GLN A 235 10.62 -3.65 16.31
CA GLN A 235 9.30 -3.05 16.36
C GLN A 235 8.48 -3.60 17.54
N MET A 236 8.47 -4.92 17.73
CA MET A 236 7.74 -5.55 18.84
C MET A 236 8.27 -5.10 20.19
N LEU A 237 9.59 -5.05 20.40
CA LEU A 237 10.20 -4.53 21.63
C LEU A 237 9.77 -3.09 21.90
N ARG A 238 9.82 -2.22 20.88
CA ARG A 238 9.41 -0.81 21.02
C ARG A 238 7.95 -0.68 21.45
N TYR A 239 7.06 -1.47 20.84
CA TYR A 239 5.63 -1.44 21.17
C TYR A 239 5.33 -2.09 22.51
N ALA A 240 6.01 -3.16 22.89
CA ALA A 240 5.92 -3.77 24.21
C ALA A 240 6.29 -2.78 25.33
N LEU A 241 7.40 -2.06 25.15
CA LEU A 241 7.78 -1.00 26.11
C LEU A 241 6.74 0.12 26.15
N ALA A 242 6.21 0.52 24.99
CA ALA A 242 5.19 1.58 24.95
C ALA A 242 3.86 1.19 25.57
N SER A 243 3.55 -0.10 25.70
CA SER A 243 2.32 -0.61 26.31
C SER A 243 2.32 -0.56 27.85
N ILE A 244 3.46 -0.28 28.47
CA ILE A 244 3.59 -0.18 29.94
C ILE A 244 2.76 0.99 30.51
N SER A 245 2.48 2.02 29.69
CA SER A 245 1.74 3.20 30.17
C SER A 245 0.86 3.80 29.09
N ASP A 246 -0.37 4.14 29.46
CA ASP A 246 -1.29 4.91 28.60
C ASP A 246 -1.09 6.43 28.71
N HIS A 247 -0.31 6.90 29.70
CA HIS A 247 -0.03 8.33 29.82
C HIS A 247 0.78 8.85 28.61
N PRO A 248 0.30 9.86 27.87
CA PRO A 248 0.87 10.25 26.58
C PRO A 248 2.36 10.59 26.62
N SER A 249 2.82 11.28 27.66
CA SER A 249 4.23 11.66 27.81
C SER A 249 5.11 10.44 28.11
N MET A 250 4.69 9.57 29.04
CA MET A 250 5.41 8.34 29.38
C MET A 250 5.49 7.41 28.18
N LYS A 251 4.36 7.17 27.49
CA LYS A 251 4.30 6.37 26.26
C LYS A 251 5.25 6.88 25.17
N ARG A 252 5.36 8.21 25.04
CA ARG A 252 6.32 8.84 24.11
C ARG A 252 7.77 8.54 24.50
N TRP A 253 8.11 8.69 25.77
CA TRP A 253 9.46 8.39 26.26
C TRP A 253 9.81 6.92 26.13
N LEU A 254 8.89 6.01 26.45
CA LEU A 254 9.08 4.57 26.27
C LEU A 254 9.24 4.17 24.79
N LYS A 255 8.50 4.81 23.88
CA LYS A 255 8.70 4.63 22.42
C LYS A 255 10.08 5.10 21.95
N LEU A 256 10.57 6.22 22.47
CA LEU A 256 11.90 6.76 22.14
C LEU A 256 13.00 5.85 22.70
N PHE A 257 12.90 5.47 23.94
CA PHE A 257 13.82 4.53 24.58
C PHE A 257 13.83 3.18 23.85
N GLY A 258 12.65 2.65 23.57
CA GLY A 258 12.50 1.43 22.79
C GLY A 258 13.12 1.51 21.40
N LEU A 259 12.99 2.65 20.71
CA LEU A 259 13.63 2.85 19.41
C LEU A 259 15.16 2.80 19.52
N PHE A 260 15.72 3.41 20.56
CA PHE A 260 17.17 3.39 20.79
C PHE A 260 17.70 1.97 21.04
N ILE A 261 17.00 1.20 21.88
CA ILE A 261 17.38 -0.20 22.15
C ILE A 261 17.13 -1.08 20.94
N ALA A 262 16.02 -0.85 20.20
CA ALA A 262 15.65 -1.64 19.04
C ALA A 262 16.55 -1.39 17.82
N TYR A 263 17.22 -0.24 17.76
CA TYR A 263 18.04 0.13 16.60
C TYR A 263 19.05 -0.93 16.13
N PRO A 264 19.80 -1.59 17.01
CA PRO A 264 20.74 -2.63 16.61
C PRO A 264 20.09 -3.88 15.99
N PHE A 265 18.82 -4.20 16.32
CA PHE A 265 18.17 -5.40 15.82
C PHE A 265 18.03 -5.41 14.29
N ARG A 266 17.96 -4.24 13.67
CA ARG A 266 17.91 -4.11 12.21
C ARG A 266 19.09 -4.77 11.49
N TRP A 267 20.26 -4.86 12.16
CA TRP A 267 21.45 -5.49 11.60
C TRP A 267 21.31 -7.00 11.46
N LEU A 268 20.40 -7.63 12.24
CA LEU A 268 20.09 -9.05 12.10
C LEU A 268 19.48 -9.37 10.74
N ASP A 269 18.79 -8.41 10.10
CA ASP A 269 18.20 -8.62 8.79
C ASP A 269 19.25 -8.89 7.71
N TYR A 270 20.46 -8.35 7.86
CA TYR A 270 21.59 -8.65 6.96
C TYR A 270 22.14 -10.06 7.12
N LEU A 271 22.03 -10.61 8.33
CA LEU A 271 22.54 -11.96 8.65
C LEU A 271 21.50 -13.03 8.34
N SER A 272 20.21 -12.68 8.39
CA SER A 272 19.11 -13.65 8.31
C SER A 272 18.38 -13.67 6.96
N SER A 273 18.58 -12.68 6.08
CA SER A 273 17.79 -12.50 4.86
C SER A 273 17.79 -13.71 3.92
N SER A 274 18.85 -14.51 3.91
CA SER A 274 18.97 -15.73 3.09
C SER A 274 18.46 -17.01 3.77
N ASN A 275 18.09 -16.94 5.06
CA ASN A 275 17.73 -18.12 5.83
C ASN A 275 16.22 -18.40 5.71
N ARG A 276 15.86 -19.69 5.57
CA ARG A 276 14.45 -20.11 5.48
C ARG A 276 13.65 -19.74 6.74
N SER A 277 14.22 -19.94 7.92
CA SER A 277 13.60 -19.57 9.20
C SER A 277 13.33 -18.07 9.36
N ALA A 278 13.92 -17.20 8.53
CA ALA A 278 13.59 -15.78 8.52
C ALA A 278 12.14 -15.52 8.07
N TYR A 279 11.56 -16.40 7.26
CA TYR A 279 10.17 -16.30 6.84
C TYR A 279 9.17 -16.47 7.99
N ASP A 280 9.53 -17.20 9.05
CA ASP A 280 8.63 -17.47 10.17
C ASP A 280 8.44 -16.24 11.08
N SER A 281 9.35 -15.26 11.01
CA SER A 281 9.34 -14.07 11.87
C SER A 281 9.63 -12.76 11.13
N ALA A 282 9.55 -12.77 9.81
CA ALA A 282 9.72 -11.56 8.99
C ALA A 282 8.72 -10.47 9.38
N SER A 283 9.12 -9.21 9.24
CA SER A 283 8.24 -8.07 9.45
C SER A 283 7.21 -7.90 8.32
N GLY A 284 7.58 -8.24 7.08
CA GLY A 284 6.68 -8.19 5.94
C GLY A 284 7.24 -8.90 4.71
N PHE A 285 6.35 -9.13 3.74
CA PHE A 285 6.65 -9.84 2.51
C PHE A 285 6.30 -9.00 1.29
N TYR A 286 7.03 -9.25 0.18
CA TYR A 286 6.67 -8.76 -1.13
C TYR A 286 6.26 -9.90 -2.05
N PHE A 287 5.45 -9.56 -3.05
CA PHE A 287 5.06 -10.41 -4.16
C PHE A 287 5.13 -9.62 -5.46
N PHE A 288 5.74 -10.20 -6.48
CA PHE A 288 5.78 -9.70 -7.84
C PHE A 288 5.40 -10.83 -8.80
N GLY A 289 4.40 -10.59 -9.65
CA GLY A 289 3.89 -11.63 -10.54
C GLY A 289 3.09 -11.10 -11.71
N THR A 290 2.74 -12.00 -12.64
CA THR A 290 1.99 -11.72 -13.86
C THR A 290 0.62 -12.36 -13.82
N LEU A 291 -0.41 -11.64 -14.27
CA LEU A 291 -1.81 -12.10 -14.29
C LEU A 291 -1.98 -13.33 -15.20
N ARG A 292 -2.56 -14.38 -14.64
CA ARG A 292 -2.89 -15.63 -15.33
C ARG A 292 -4.41 -15.87 -15.40
N GLN A 293 -4.85 -16.75 -16.29
CA GLN A 293 -6.26 -17.01 -16.49
C GLN A 293 -6.88 -17.93 -15.42
N GLN A 294 -6.11 -18.88 -14.88
CA GLN A 294 -6.62 -19.89 -13.94
C GLN A 294 -5.88 -19.77 -12.60
N PRO A 295 -6.59 -19.91 -11.46
CA PRO A 295 -5.93 -19.81 -10.15
C PRO A 295 -5.02 -21.01 -9.88
N ILE A 296 -3.99 -20.80 -9.08
CA ILE A 296 -3.23 -21.87 -8.47
C ILE A 296 -4.13 -22.54 -7.40
N SER A 297 -4.21 -23.87 -7.40
CA SER A 297 -4.97 -24.61 -6.38
C SER A 297 -4.35 -24.46 -5.00
N ASP A 298 -5.18 -24.51 -3.95
CA ASP A 298 -4.70 -24.41 -2.57
C ASP A 298 -3.68 -25.51 -2.23
N ARG A 299 -3.83 -26.73 -2.80
CA ARG A 299 -2.84 -27.81 -2.65
C ARG A 299 -1.47 -27.43 -3.24
N LYS A 300 -1.46 -26.84 -4.44
CA LYS A 300 -0.22 -26.40 -5.09
C LYS A 300 0.43 -25.22 -4.38
N LEU A 301 -0.36 -24.36 -3.72
CA LEU A 301 0.16 -23.26 -2.94
C LEU A 301 1.06 -23.72 -1.78
N LEU A 302 0.83 -24.91 -1.22
CA LEU A 302 1.68 -25.46 -0.16
C LEU A 302 3.14 -25.69 -0.60
N GLU A 303 3.38 -25.88 -1.89
CA GLU A 303 4.72 -26.04 -2.47
C GLU A 303 5.53 -24.74 -2.42
N PHE A 304 4.87 -23.59 -2.28
CA PHE A 304 5.51 -22.28 -2.15
C PHE A 304 5.90 -21.94 -0.71
N PHE A 305 5.66 -22.81 0.27
CA PHE A 305 6.06 -22.58 1.65
C PHE A 305 7.59 -22.45 1.74
N ARG A 306 8.07 -21.38 2.38
CA ARG A 306 9.49 -21.05 2.49
C ARG A 306 10.03 -21.04 3.93
N GLY A 307 9.18 -21.20 4.94
CA GLY A 307 9.55 -21.27 6.35
C GLY A 307 10.47 -22.46 6.69
N GLY A 308 11.08 -22.43 7.88
CA GLY A 308 11.98 -23.46 8.40
C GLY A 308 11.28 -24.59 9.16
#